data_f9915f0f40d790448743a3fea474eb44
#
_entry.id   f9915f0f40d790448743a3fea474eb44
#
_cell.length_a   1.000
_cell.length_b   1.000
_cell.length_c   1.000
_cell.angle_alpha   90.00
_cell.angle_beta   90.00
_cell.angle_gamma   90.00
#
_symmetry.space_group_name_H-M   'P 1'
#
loop_
_entity.id
_entity.type
_entity.pdbx_description
1 polymer ?
#
loop_
_entity_poly.entity_id
_entity_poly.type
_entity_poly.pdbx_seq_one_letter_code
_entity_poly.pdbx_strand_id
1 'polypeptide(L)'
;LRVNKGYLVHGLDTDVIKARAAIREAGLYGPVSADRLAGSKLPYIDGSVNLLVSEDLKGVPMAEVIRVLAPKGVAYVKQGGDWKKTVKPRPDNIDDWTHFLHDEGGNAVAHDTEVGPPRHLQWQGSPRWSRHHDRMASMSALVSANGRVFYVMDEGSRVSIQLPARWTLVARDAFNGVVLWKKPMGKWHSHLWPLKSGPTQLARRLVAVGDRV
;
A
#
# COMPACT_ATOMS: atom_id res chain seq x y z
N LEU A 1 -4.75 3.02 18.90
CA LEU A 1 -4.57 2.00 17.84
C LEU A 1 -3.23 2.10 17.11
N ARG A 2 -2.57 3.27 17.12
CA ARG A 2 -1.27 3.43 16.45
C ARG A 2 -0.15 2.84 17.30
N VAL A 3 0.20 1.57 17.05
CA VAL A 3 1.21 0.84 17.82
C VAL A 3 2.64 1.22 17.40
N ASN A 4 2.84 1.60 16.12
CA ASN A 4 4.14 2.00 15.58
C ASN A 4 3.98 2.91 14.35
N LYS A 5 5.09 3.31 13.72
CA LYS A 5 5.10 4.22 12.55
C LYS A 5 4.50 3.63 11.27
N GLY A 6 4.29 2.32 11.19
CA GLY A 6 3.65 1.66 10.04
C GLY A 6 2.13 1.76 10.02
N TYR A 7 1.50 2.35 11.05
CA TYR A 7 0.05 2.51 11.11
C TYR A 7 -0.36 3.95 10.80
N LEU A 8 -1.29 4.08 9.85
CA LEU A 8 -2.12 5.25 9.66
C LEU A 8 -3.47 4.99 10.32
N VAL A 9 -3.90 5.87 11.20
CA VAL A 9 -5.15 5.69 11.96
C VAL A 9 -6.10 6.84 11.65
N HIS A 10 -7.31 6.50 11.23
CA HIS A 10 -8.38 7.46 11.02
C HIS A 10 -9.57 7.10 11.89
N GLY A 11 -9.92 8.00 12.82
CA GLY A 11 -11.11 7.86 13.67
C GLY A 11 -12.32 8.54 13.02
N LEU A 12 -13.47 7.93 13.15
CA LEU A 12 -14.76 8.52 12.75
C LEU A 12 -15.68 8.59 13.96
N ASP A 13 -16.25 9.75 14.22
CA ASP A 13 -17.26 9.96 15.26
C ASP A 13 -18.25 11.06 14.87
N THR A 14 -19.35 11.16 15.57
CA THR A 14 -20.32 12.25 15.41
C THR A 14 -19.81 13.56 16.01
N ASP A 15 -18.99 13.51 17.07
CA ASP A 15 -18.26 14.65 17.65
C ASP A 15 -16.75 14.35 17.70
N VAL A 16 -15.99 15.13 16.94
CA VAL A 16 -14.53 14.94 16.79
C VAL A 16 -13.69 16.03 17.43
N ILE A 17 -14.30 17.01 18.08
CA ILE A 17 -13.57 18.17 18.62
C ILE A 17 -12.54 17.73 19.65
N LYS A 18 -12.96 16.94 20.65
CA LYS A 18 -12.09 16.40 21.69
C LYS A 18 -11.02 15.46 21.13
N ALA A 19 -11.39 14.57 20.19
CA ALA A 19 -10.45 13.66 19.55
C ALA A 19 -9.36 14.42 18.79
N ARG A 20 -9.72 15.45 18.01
CA ARG A 20 -8.77 16.29 17.28
C ARG A 20 -7.84 17.08 18.23
N ALA A 21 -8.35 17.60 19.33
CA ALA A 21 -7.54 18.29 20.34
C ALA A 21 -6.51 17.33 20.94
N ALA A 22 -6.92 16.16 21.40
CA ALA A 22 -6.03 15.14 21.96
C ALA A 22 -4.97 14.64 20.97
N ILE A 23 -5.32 14.45 19.68
CA ILE A 23 -4.37 14.06 18.63
C ILE A 23 -3.30 15.15 18.43
N ARG A 24 -3.68 16.44 18.46
CA ARG A 24 -2.73 17.55 18.33
C ARG A 24 -1.82 17.67 19.54
N GLU A 25 -2.38 17.58 20.74
CA GLU A 25 -1.64 17.63 22.00
C GLU A 25 -0.60 16.51 22.07
N ALA A 26 -0.96 15.30 21.61
CA ALA A 26 -0.05 14.17 21.53
C ALA A 26 1.00 14.27 20.38
N GLY A 27 0.96 15.32 19.56
CA GLY A 27 1.86 15.48 18.41
C GLY A 27 1.69 14.43 17.32
N LEU A 28 0.53 13.80 17.22
CA LEU A 28 0.26 12.67 16.31
C LEU A 28 -0.47 13.08 15.03
N TYR A 29 -0.80 14.36 14.87
CA TYR A 29 -1.53 14.84 13.70
C TYR A 29 -0.78 14.51 12.39
N GLY A 30 -1.52 14.00 11.41
CA GLY A 30 -1.02 13.46 10.15
C GLY A 30 -1.11 11.92 10.14
N PRO A 31 -0.27 11.18 10.86
CA PRO A 31 -0.42 9.73 10.96
C PRO A 31 -1.64 9.26 11.77
N VAL A 32 -2.19 10.12 12.61
CA VAL A 32 -3.49 9.94 13.26
C VAL A 32 -4.37 11.14 12.94
N SER A 33 -5.59 10.88 12.52
CA SER A 33 -6.58 11.90 12.21
C SER A 33 -7.97 11.49 12.67
N ALA A 34 -8.89 12.43 12.76
CA ALA A 34 -10.28 12.15 13.07
C ALA A 34 -11.22 13.03 12.24
N ASP A 35 -12.29 12.43 11.72
CA ASP A 35 -13.31 13.09 10.94
C ASP A 35 -14.72 12.74 11.40
N ARG A 36 -15.67 13.61 11.05
CA ARG A 36 -17.07 13.42 11.40
C ARG A 36 -17.68 12.33 10.54
N LEU A 37 -18.27 11.32 11.18
CA LEU A 37 -19.11 10.35 10.51
C LEU A 37 -20.44 11.02 10.11
N ALA A 38 -20.71 11.08 8.82
CA ALA A 38 -21.94 11.61 8.26
C ALA A 38 -22.76 10.50 7.62
N GLY A 39 -23.87 10.12 8.27
CA GLY A 39 -24.75 9.06 7.80
C GLY A 39 -24.16 7.66 7.94
N SER A 40 -24.61 6.73 7.09
CA SER A 40 -24.30 5.30 7.17
C SER A 40 -23.22 4.83 6.19
N LYS A 41 -22.64 5.76 5.40
CA LYS A 41 -21.58 5.43 4.43
C LYS A 41 -20.22 5.88 4.96
N LEU A 42 -19.23 4.99 4.87
CA LEU A 42 -17.86 5.28 5.27
C LEU A 42 -17.11 6.07 4.18
N PRO A 43 -16.31 7.10 4.53
CA PRO A 43 -15.64 7.96 3.56
C PRO A 43 -14.38 7.33 2.96
N TYR A 44 -14.42 6.04 2.68
CA TYR A 44 -13.31 5.29 2.10
C TYR A 44 -13.73 4.64 0.78
N ILE A 45 -12.77 4.52 -0.12
CA ILE A 45 -12.94 3.73 -1.34
C ILE A 45 -13.01 2.23 -0.99
N ASP A 46 -13.47 1.44 -1.93
CA ASP A 46 -13.55 -0.01 -1.80
C ASP A 46 -12.16 -0.60 -1.56
N GLY A 47 -12.07 -1.57 -0.66
CA GLY A 47 -10.87 -2.36 -0.50
C GLY A 47 -9.65 -1.64 0.07
N SER A 48 -9.79 -0.50 0.78
CA SER A 48 -8.64 0.31 1.22
C SER A 48 -8.27 0.18 2.70
N VAL A 49 -9.11 -0.41 3.54
CA VAL A 49 -8.95 -0.45 5.00
C VAL A 49 -8.44 -1.82 5.44
N ASN A 50 -7.31 -1.88 6.13
CA ASN A 50 -6.77 -3.15 6.64
C ASN A 50 -7.43 -3.60 7.95
N LEU A 51 -7.77 -2.65 8.82
CA LEU A 51 -8.37 -2.92 10.12
C LEU A 51 -9.43 -1.88 10.44
N LEU A 52 -10.64 -2.34 10.74
CA LEU A 52 -11.72 -1.53 11.28
C LEU A 52 -12.04 -2.02 12.69
N VAL A 53 -12.07 -1.09 13.64
CA VAL A 53 -12.45 -1.40 15.03
C VAL A 53 -13.57 -0.46 15.44
N SER A 54 -14.67 -0.99 15.94
CA SER A 54 -15.80 -0.18 16.39
C SER A 54 -16.55 -0.84 17.55
N GLU A 55 -16.81 -0.07 18.59
CA GLU A 55 -17.72 -0.48 19.66
C GLU A 55 -19.19 -0.33 19.28
N ASP A 56 -19.47 0.67 18.43
CA ASP A 56 -20.80 0.96 17.90
C ASP A 56 -20.68 1.50 16.47
N LEU A 57 -21.25 0.80 15.52
CA LEU A 57 -21.23 1.19 14.11
C LEU A 57 -22.10 2.40 13.80
N LYS A 58 -22.89 2.89 14.74
CA LYS A 58 -23.74 4.10 14.59
C LYS A 58 -24.60 4.10 13.31
N GLY A 59 -25.16 2.94 12.99
CA GLY A 59 -26.02 2.77 11.81
C GLY A 59 -25.26 2.46 10.50
N VAL A 60 -23.95 2.29 10.52
CA VAL A 60 -23.19 1.80 9.38
C VAL A 60 -23.45 0.30 9.20
N PRO A 61 -23.99 -0.15 8.05
CA PRO A 61 -24.28 -1.57 7.84
C PRO A 61 -23.01 -2.39 7.66
N MET A 62 -23.03 -3.68 8.04
CA MET A 62 -21.89 -4.58 7.86
C MET A 62 -21.45 -4.72 6.40
N ALA A 63 -22.36 -4.61 5.44
CA ALA A 63 -22.03 -4.60 4.02
C ALA A 63 -21.08 -3.45 3.66
N GLU A 64 -21.29 -2.27 4.26
CA GLU A 64 -20.41 -1.10 4.08
C GLU A 64 -19.05 -1.30 4.73
N VAL A 65 -19.01 -1.93 5.92
CA VAL A 65 -17.75 -2.34 6.57
C VAL A 65 -16.95 -3.28 5.66
N ILE A 66 -17.61 -4.30 5.11
CA ILE A 66 -16.96 -5.24 4.18
C ILE A 66 -16.53 -4.57 2.89
N ARG A 67 -17.30 -3.61 2.36
CA ARG A 67 -16.93 -2.86 1.15
C ARG A 67 -15.57 -2.19 1.31
N VAL A 68 -15.36 -1.47 2.41
CA VAL A 68 -14.13 -0.69 2.62
C VAL A 68 -12.92 -1.55 3.02
N LEU A 69 -13.13 -2.75 3.58
CA LEU A 69 -12.02 -3.62 3.94
C LEU A 69 -11.24 -4.08 2.70
N ALA A 70 -9.93 -4.02 2.76
CA ALA A 70 -9.04 -4.67 1.81
C ALA A 70 -9.21 -6.21 1.86
N PRO A 71 -8.91 -6.95 0.81
CA PRO A 71 -8.80 -8.40 0.89
C PRO A 71 -7.91 -8.82 2.06
N LYS A 72 -8.38 -9.78 2.88
CA LYS A 72 -7.80 -10.19 4.17
C LYS A 72 -7.85 -9.12 5.28
N GLY A 73 -8.45 -7.96 5.01
CA GLY A 73 -8.73 -6.94 6.02
C GLY A 73 -9.67 -7.45 7.11
N VAL A 74 -9.54 -6.90 8.30
CA VAL A 74 -10.21 -7.38 9.49
C VAL A 74 -11.15 -6.31 10.06
N ALA A 75 -12.36 -6.68 10.39
CA ALA A 75 -13.24 -5.90 11.24
C ALA A 75 -13.34 -6.54 12.64
N TYR A 76 -13.13 -5.73 13.67
CA TYR A 76 -13.50 -6.03 15.04
C TYR A 76 -14.64 -5.12 15.45
N VAL A 77 -15.84 -5.67 15.58
CA VAL A 77 -17.04 -4.90 15.89
C VAL A 77 -17.73 -5.50 17.12
N LYS A 78 -18.09 -4.66 18.07
CA LYS A 78 -18.84 -5.08 19.25
C LYS A 78 -20.30 -5.30 18.88
N GLN A 79 -20.82 -6.47 19.18
CA GLN A 79 -22.19 -6.88 18.90
C GLN A 79 -22.76 -7.63 20.11
N GLY A 80 -23.86 -7.13 20.68
CA GLY A 80 -24.48 -7.76 21.85
C GLY A 80 -23.58 -7.84 23.09
N GLY A 81 -22.59 -6.93 23.23
CA GLY A 81 -21.63 -6.92 24.32
C GLY A 81 -20.30 -7.58 23.99
N ASP A 82 -20.24 -8.48 23.02
CA ASP A 82 -19.04 -9.23 22.64
C ASP A 82 -18.35 -8.68 21.39
N TRP A 83 -17.01 -8.81 21.35
CA TRP A 83 -16.23 -8.45 20.17
C TRP A 83 -16.28 -9.59 19.15
N LYS A 84 -16.79 -9.28 17.95
CA LYS A 84 -16.80 -10.19 16.81
C LYS A 84 -15.75 -9.82 15.78
N LYS A 85 -14.95 -10.80 15.39
CA LYS A 85 -13.97 -10.70 14.31
C LYS A 85 -14.58 -11.17 13.00
N THR A 86 -14.50 -10.32 11.97
CA THR A 86 -14.84 -10.67 10.60
C THR A 86 -13.63 -10.40 9.72
N VAL A 87 -13.28 -11.34 8.85
CA VAL A 87 -12.17 -11.21 7.88
C VAL A 87 -12.76 -11.19 6.48
N LYS A 88 -12.42 -10.17 5.69
CA LYS A 88 -12.80 -10.16 4.26
C LYS A 88 -11.98 -11.20 3.50
N PRO A 89 -12.60 -12.13 2.78
CA PRO A 89 -11.85 -13.10 1.97
C PRO A 89 -11.07 -12.38 0.87
N ARG A 90 -9.96 -12.98 0.43
CA ARG A 90 -9.32 -12.59 -0.82
C ARG A 90 -10.14 -13.21 -1.96
N PRO A 91 -10.54 -12.44 -2.98
CA PRO A 91 -11.16 -13.01 -4.17
C PRO A 91 -10.21 -13.99 -4.88
N ASP A 92 -10.75 -15.09 -5.39
CA ASP A 92 -9.95 -16.10 -6.10
C ASP A 92 -9.63 -15.69 -7.55
N ASN A 93 -10.36 -14.69 -8.04
CA ASN A 93 -10.27 -14.16 -9.41
C ASN A 93 -9.39 -12.91 -9.53
N ILE A 94 -8.62 -12.55 -8.49
CA ILE A 94 -7.53 -11.57 -8.57
C ILE A 94 -6.19 -12.29 -8.61
N ASP A 95 -5.28 -11.78 -9.45
CA ASP A 95 -4.01 -12.41 -9.74
C ASP A 95 -2.84 -11.76 -8.97
N ASP A 96 -1.71 -12.47 -8.91
CA ASP A 96 -0.44 -11.97 -8.43
C ASP A 96 0.53 -11.84 -9.62
N TRP A 97 1.36 -10.82 -9.63
CA TRP A 97 2.41 -10.61 -10.63
C TRP A 97 3.76 -10.92 -10.01
N THR A 98 4.09 -12.21 -9.91
CA THR A 98 5.20 -12.71 -9.08
C THR A 98 6.58 -12.50 -9.68
N HIS A 99 6.67 -12.35 -11.01
CA HIS A 99 7.90 -12.20 -11.77
C HIS A 99 7.83 -10.99 -12.71
N PHE A 100 8.92 -10.63 -13.34
CA PHE A 100 9.01 -9.50 -14.27
C PHE A 100 7.96 -9.53 -15.38
N LEU A 101 7.70 -10.71 -15.93
CA LEU A 101 6.66 -10.95 -16.94
C LEU A 101 5.60 -11.91 -16.38
N HIS A 102 4.91 -11.49 -15.35
CA HIS A 102 3.80 -12.13 -14.68
C HIS A 102 4.21 -13.30 -13.76
N ASP A 103 4.61 -14.42 -14.32
CA ASP A 103 4.98 -15.67 -13.61
C ASP A 103 6.29 -16.25 -14.14
N GLU A 104 6.62 -17.46 -13.73
CA GLU A 104 7.82 -18.20 -14.17
C GLU A 104 7.79 -18.55 -15.66
N GLY A 105 6.62 -18.62 -16.28
CA GLY A 105 6.46 -18.85 -17.71
C GLY A 105 6.88 -17.66 -18.56
N GLY A 106 6.92 -16.45 -17.97
CA GLY A 106 7.33 -15.24 -18.65
C GLY A 106 6.36 -14.76 -19.72
N ASN A 107 5.10 -15.19 -19.64
CA ASN A 107 4.02 -14.68 -20.49
C ASN A 107 3.32 -13.52 -19.75
N ALA A 108 3.52 -12.29 -20.21
CA ALA A 108 3.03 -11.07 -19.57
C ALA A 108 1.50 -10.88 -19.70
N VAL A 109 0.73 -11.90 -19.38
CA VAL A 109 -0.73 -11.89 -19.41
C VAL A 109 -1.25 -12.30 -18.03
N ALA A 110 -1.94 -11.39 -17.35
CA ALA A 110 -2.61 -11.68 -16.09
C ALA A 110 -3.83 -12.61 -16.31
N HIS A 111 -4.11 -13.43 -15.33
CA HIS A 111 -5.31 -14.28 -15.29
C HIS A 111 -6.44 -13.66 -14.44
N ASP A 112 -6.28 -12.39 -14.09
CA ASP A 112 -7.24 -11.60 -13.32
C ASP A 112 -8.52 -11.38 -14.14
N THR A 113 -9.68 -11.63 -13.53
CA THR A 113 -11.01 -11.39 -14.14
C THR A 113 -11.82 -10.32 -13.42
N GLU A 114 -11.26 -9.76 -12.32
CA GLU A 114 -11.90 -8.71 -11.51
C GLU A 114 -11.51 -7.32 -11.96
N VAL A 115 -10.26 -7.14 -12.42
CA VAL A 115 -9.72 -5.84 -12.78
C VAL A 115 -9.99 -5.54 -14.26
N GLY A 116 -10.68 -4.42 -14.49
CA GLY A 116 -10.89 -3.85 -15.82
C GLY A 116 -9.99 -2.64 -16.09
N PRO A 117 -10.18 -1.95 -17.22
CA PRO A 117 -9.48 -0.71 -17.52
C PRO A 117 -9.65 0.31 -16.38
N PRO A 118 -8.56 0.94 -15.88
CA PRO A 118 -8.64 1.81 -14.74
C PRO A 118 -9.42 3.08 -15.06
N ARG A 119 -10.34 3.46 -14.18
CA ARG A 119 -11.12 4.71 -14.27
C ARG A 119 -10.55 5.82 -13.40
N HIS A 120 -9.80 5.45 -12.36
CA HIS A 120 -9.17 6.37 -11.39
C HIS A 120 -8.03 5.65 -10.66
N LEU A 121 -7.22 6.43 -9.95
CA LEU A 121 -6.14 5.88 -9.13
C LEU A 121 -6.72 5.37 -7.80
N GLN A 122 -6.34 4.16 -7.41
CA GLN A 122 -6.69 3.57 -6.12
C GLN A 122 -5.97 4.29 -4.97
N TRP A 123 -4.69 4.58 -5.15
CA TRP A 123 -3.88 5.31 -4.18
C TRP A 123 -2.67 5.97 -4.86
N GLN A 124 -2.07 6.93 -4.14
CA GLN A 124 -0.81 7.55 -4.50
C GLN A 124 0.17 7.44 -3.34
N GLY A 125 1.42 7.13 -3.62
CA GLY A 125 2.47 6.98 -2.62
C GLY A 125 3.70 7.84 -2.87
N SER A 126 4.48 8.08 -1.80
CA SER A 126 5.80 8.70 -1.88
C SER A 126 6.82 7.76 -2.54
N PRO A 127 7.89 8.32 -3.16
CA PRO A 127 8.21 9.74 -3.23
C PRO A 127 7.38 10.43 -4.31
N ARG A 128 7.00 11.69 -4.09
CA ARG A 128 6.26 12.51 -5.07
C ARG A 128 7.00 12.64 -6.40
N TRP A 129 8.33 12.67 -6.36
CA TRP A 129 9.20 12.78 -7.51
C TRP A 129 10.23 11.66 -7.49
N SER A 130 10.42 10.99 -8.61
CA SER A 130 11.54 10.07 -8.79
C SER A 130 12.85 10.85 -8.91
N ARG A 131 13.98 10.18 -8.65
CA ARG A 131 15.31 10.79 -8.75
C ARG A 131 15.62 11.23 -10.18
N HIS A 132 15.29 10.37 -11.12
CA HIS A 132 15.42 10.63 -12.55
C HIS A 132 14.50 9.70 -13.33
N HIS A 133 14.19 10.07 -14.57
CA HIS A 133 13.31 9.30 -15.47
C HIS A 133 13.76 9.39 -16.94
N ASP A 134 14.66 10.29 -17.23
CA ASP A 134 15.15 10.56 -18.60
C ASP A 134 16.33 9.66 -19.01
N ARG A 135 17.07 9.14 -18.06
CA ARG A 135 18.28 8.32 -18.29
C ARG A 135 18.17 6.91 -17.73
N MET A 136 17.59 6.77 -16.56
CA MET A 136 17.29 5.49 -15.93
C MET A 136 16.03 5.61 -15.10
N ALA A 137 15.23 4.57 -15.06
CA ALA A 137 14.11 4.54 -14.15
C ALA A 137 14.60 4.44 -12.69
N SER A 138 14.14 5.34 -11.82
CA SER A 138 14.41 5.23 -10.39
C SER A 138 13.86 3.93 -9.80
N MET A 139 12.73 3.44 -10.33
CA MET A 139 12.18 2.12 -10.03
C MET A 139 12.63 1.15 -11.12
N SER A 140 13.39 0.13 -10.74
CA SER A 140 14.05 -0.80 -11.68
C SER A 140 13.45 -2.21 -11.73
N ALA A 141 12.64 -2.57 -10.76
CA ALA A 141 11.93 -3.83 -10.68
C ALA A 141 10.65 -3.67 -9.86
N LEU A 142 9.57 -4.35 -10.26
CA LEU A 142 8.30 -4.34 -9.57
C LEU A 142 7.61 -5.68 -9.74
N VAL A 143 7.15 -6.27 -8.63
CA VAL A 143 6.35 -7.50 -8.57
C VAL A 143 5.28 -7.40 -7.50
N SER A 144 4.29 -8.28 -7.54
CA SER A 144 3.26 -8.37 -6.50
C SER A 144 3.03 -9.81 -6.06
N ALA A 145 2.75 -10.00 -4.79
CA ALA A 145 2.35 -11.27 -4.23
C ALA A 145 1.52 -11.07 -2.96
N ASN A 146 0.47 -11.86 -2.83
CA ASN A 146 -0.33 -11.97 -1.61
C ASN A 146 -0.84 -10.61 -1.07
N GLY A 147 -1.27 -9.71 -1.99
CA GLY A 147 -1.78 -8.38 -1.64
C GLY A 147 -0.71 -7.35 -1.28
N ARG A 148 0.54 -7.61 -1.66
CA ARG A 148 1.67 -6.69 -1.48
C ARG A 148 2.31 -6.36 -2.81
N VAL A 149 2.83 -5.16 -2.93
CA VAL A 149 3.67 -4.73 -4.05
C VAL A 149 5.09 -4.56 -3.53
N PHE A 150 6.04 -5.19 -4.23
CA PHE A 150 7.47 -5.08 -3.94
C PHE A 150 8.18 -4.43 -5.12
N TYR A 151 9.05 -3.48 -4.83
CA TYR A 151 9.82 -2.81 -5.88
C TYR A 151 11.19 -2.37 -5.38
N VAL A 152 12.14 -2.30 -6.29
CA VAL A 152 13.48 -1.77 -6.03
C VAL A 152 13.55 -0.35 -6.57
N MET A 153 13.88 0.59 -5.68
CA MET A 153 13.94 2.01 -5.98
C MET A 153 15.27 2.65 -5.60
N ASP A 154 15.77 3.53 -6.45
CA ASP A 154 16.86 4.43 -6.10
C ASP A 154 16.32 5.64 -5.34
N GLU A 155 16.57 5.67 -4.04
CA GLU A 155 16.25 6.78 -3.13
C GLU A 155 17.46 7.72 -2.90
N GLY A 156 18.44 7.73 -3.80
CA GLY A 156 19.57 8.64 -3.76
C GLY A 156 19.17 10.10 -3.95
N SER A 157 20.16 10.99 -3.81
CA SER A 157 19.95 12.43 -3.92
C SER A 157 19.40 12.81 -5.31
N ARG A 158 18.43 13.72 -5.34
CA ARG A 158 17.85 14.29 -6.57
C ARG A 158 18.64 15.51 -7.09
N VAL A 159 19.63 15.98 -6.35
CA VAL A 159 20.44 17.15 -6.74
C VAL A 159 21.23 16.88 -8.00
N SER A 160 21.80 15.68 -8.13
CA SER A 160 22.49 15.26 -9.35
C SER A 160 22.39 13.75 -9.53
N ILE A 161 22.20 13.30 -10.76
CA ILE A 161 22.25 11.89 -11.14
C ILE A 161 23.65 11.28 -11.03
N GLN A 162 24.68 12.11 -10.94
CA GLN A 162 26.08 11.67 -10.77
C GLN A 162 26.36 11.22 -9.32
N LEU A 163 25.55 11.65 -8.36
CA LEU A 163 25.69 11.21 -6.99
C LEU A 163 25.35 9.71 -6.83
N PRO A 164 25.94 9.01 -5.86
CA PRO A 164 25.71 7.58 -5.65
C PRO A 164 24.23 7.22 -5.53
N ALA A 165 23.85 6.10 -6.10
CA ALA A 165 22.53 5.51 -5.91
C ALA A 165 22.36 4.96 -4.50
N ARG A 166 21.13 5.00 -3.97
CA ARG A 166 20.75 4.35 -2.71
C ARG A 166 19.58 3.41 -2.99
N TRP A 167 19.93 2.20 -3.32
CA TRP A 167 18.93 1.19 -3.65
C TRP A 167 18.21 0.69 -2.41
N THR A 168 16.90 0.65 -2.50
CA THR A 168 16.01 0.23 -1.42
C THR A 168 14.97 -0.72 -1.99
N LEU A 169 14.82 -1.89 -1.38
CA LEU A 169 13.68 -2.76 -1.58
C LEU A 169 12.54 -2.26 -0.70
N VAL A 170 11.41 -1.98 -1.30
CA VAL A 170 10.23 -1.43 -0.63
C VAL A 170 9.07 -2.41 -0.76
N ALA A 171 8.40 -2.69 0.34
CA ALA A 171 7.12 -3.39 0.35
C ALA A 171 5.99 -2.44 0.72
N ARG A 172 4.92 -2.49 -0.06
CA ARG A 172 3.67 -1.75 0.20
C ARG A 172 2.48 -2.70 0.20
N ASP A 173 1.46 -2.31 0.95
CA ASP A 173 0.13 -2.85 0.74
C ASP A 173 -0.36 -2.49 -0.67
N ALA A 174 -0.82 -3.49 -1.43
CA ALA A 174 -1.23 -3.30 -2.82
C ALA A 174 -2.54 -2.50 -2.94
N PHE A 175 -3.39 -2.54 -1.92
CA PHE A 175 -4.73 -1.97 -1.97
C PHE A 175 -4.81 -0.52 -1.48
N ASN A 176 -3.89 -0.09 -0.61
CA ASN A 176 -3.91 1.27 -0.05
C ASN A 176 -2.56 1.99 -0.10
N GLY A 177 -1.50 1.33 -0.59
CA GLY A 177 -0.19 1.93 -0.80
C GLY A 177 0.61 2.22 0.48
N VAL A 178 0.15 1.79 1.66
CA VAL A 178 0.89 1.96 2.91
C VAL A 178 2.21 1.22 2.84
N VAL A 179 3.31 1.90 3.20
CA VAL A 179 4.63 1.27 3.28
C VAL A 179 4.65 0.30 4.45
N LEU A 180 4.82 -0.97 4.18
CA LEU A 180 4.92 -2.01 5.20
C LEU A 180 6.33 -2.06 5.78
N TRP A 181 7.33 -2.04 4.91
CA TRP A 181 8.73 -1.98 5.30
C TRP A 181 9.63 -1.50 4.15
N LYS A 182 10.83 -1.10 4.51
CA LYS A 182 11.91 -0.75 3.59
C LYS A 182 13.18 -1.46 4.03
N LYS A 183 13.92 -2.03 3.08
CA LYS A 183 15.20 -2.68 3.32
C LYS A 183 16.26 -2.06 2.41
N PRO A 184 17.29 -1.38 2.97
CA PRO A 184 18.42 -0.94 2.17
C PRO A 184 19.08 -2.14 1.48
N MET A 185 19.39 -1.95 0.21
CA MET A 185 20.10 -2.94 -0.59
C MET A 185 21.53 -2.48 -0.82
N GLY A 186 22.44 -3.44 -1.00
CA GLY A 186 23.77 -3.15 -1.50
C GLY A 186 23.74 -2.67 -2.95
N LYS A 187 24.81 -2.88 -3.67
CA LYS A 187 24.89 -2.51 -5.08
C LYS A 187 23.91 -3.35 -5.90
N TRP A 188 22.78 -2.76 -6.29
CA TRP A 188 21.81 -3.41 -7.16
C TRP A 188 22.31 -3.45 -8.60
N HIS A 189 22.74 -2.31 -9.15
CA HIS A 189 23.49 -2.23 -10.39
C HIS A 189 24.40 -1.01 -10.42
N SER A 190 25.33 -0.98 -11.39
CA SER A 190 26.23 0.15 -11.59
C SER A 190 25.47 1.35 -12.13
N HIS A 191 25.85 2.53 -11.68
CA HIS A 191 25.42 3.78 -12.25
C HIS A 191 25.98 3.91 -13.67
N LEU A 192 25.11 4.06 -14.66
CA LEU A 192 25.49 4.03 -16.08
C LEU A 192 25.61 5.41 -16.72
N TRP A 193 25.98 6.43 -15.93
CA TRP A 193 26.26 7.74 -16.49
C TRP A 193 27.41 7.69 -17.51
N PRO A 194 27.30 8.28 -18.71
CA PRO A 194 26.17 9.06 -19.26
C PRO A 194 25.14 8.25 -20.06
N LEU A 195 25.13 6.94 -19.96
CA LEU A 195 24.22 6.07 -20.71
C LEU A 195 22.74 6.32 -20.33
N LYS A 196 21.87 6.27 -21.34
CA LYS A 196 20.43 6.55 -21.17
C LYS A 196 19.60 5.31 -20.85
N SER A 197 20.11 4.13 -21.03
CA SER A 197 19.39 2.88 -20.80
C SER A 197 20.05 2.05 -19.70
N GLY A 198 19.23 1.58 -18.78
CA GLY A 198 19.65 0.60 -17.80
C GLY A 198 19.62 -0.82 -18.38
N PRO A 199 20.27 -1.79 -17.72
CA PRO A 199 20.21 -3.18 -18.12
C PRO A 199 18.79 -3.74 -17.97
N THR A 200 18.20 -4.18 -19.05
CA THR A 200 16.83 -4.69 -19.13
C THR A 200 16.59 -5.94 -18.26
N GLN A 201 17.64 -6.67 -17.93
CA GLN A 201 17.54 -7.92 -17.16
C GLN A 201 17.44 -7.74 -15.64
N LEU A 202 17.63 -6.53 -15.12
CA LEU A 202 17.57 -6.28 -13.67
C LEU A 202 16.20 -6.60 -13.08
N ALA A 203 15.14 -6.25 -13.79
CA ALA A 203 13.78 -6.49 -13.33
C ALA A 203 13.50 -7.97 -13.06
N ARG A 204 14.17 -8.89 -13.77
CA ARG A 204 14.05 -10.34 -13.60
C ARG A 204 14.67 -10.89 -12.31
N ARG A 205 15.46 -10.08 -11.60
CA ARG A 205 16.10 -10.49 -10.34
C ARG A 205 15.17 -10.37 -9.13
N LEU A 206 14.05 -9.68 -9.27
CA LEU A 206 13.06 -9.54 -8.21
C LEU A 206 11.92 -10.52 -8.48
N VAL A 207 11.69 -11.39 -7.51
CA VAL A 207 10.62 -12.38 -7.53
C VAL A 207 9.93 -12.36 -6.17
N ALA A 208 8.61 -12.47 -6.14
CA ALA A 208 7.86 -12.57 -4.90
C ALA A 208 6.80 -13.67 -5.03
N VAL A 209 6.81 -14.62 -4.09
CA VAL A 209 5.87 -15.76 -4.08
C VAL A 209 5.35 -15.95 -2.67
N GLY A 210 4.03 -15.87 -2.48
CA GLY A 210 3.40 -15.98 -1.18
C GLY A 210 3.91 -14.90 -0.21
N ASP A 211 4.59 -15.30 0.84
CA ASP A 211 5.14 -14.40 1.88
C ASP A 211 6.66 -14.12 1.74
N ARG A 212 7.28 -14.55 0.66
CA ARG A 212 8.72 -14.40 0.41
C ARG A 212 8.99 -13.46 -0.76
N VAL A 213 10.07 -12.70 -0.65
CA VAL A 213 10.65 -11.83 -1.67
C VAL A 213 12.18 -11.84 -1.57
#